data_54efdf98bff088e0b0392797b9f7ab96
#
_entry.id   54efdf98bff088e0b0392797b9f7ab96
#
_cell.length_a   1.000
_cell.length_b   1.000
_cell.length_c   1.000
_cell.angle_alpha   90.00
_cell.angle_beta   90.00
_cell.angle_gamma   90.00
#
_symmetry.space_group_name_H-M   'P 1'
#
loop_
_entity.id
_entity.type
_entity.pdbx_description
1 polymer ?
#
loop_
_entity_poly.entity_id
_entity_poly.type
_entity_poly.pdbx_seq_one_letter_code
_entity_poly.pdbx_strand_id
1 'polypeptide(L)'
;MWQYISVIILARKSHTKSKEYVSMNNNNLSKILYQNKMTYRKLSRLSGISKTSLNDIANFREDPKQSTMIAIARGLNMEVVDIFDLEWRESNGEQI
;
A
#
# COMPACT_ATOMS: atom_id res chain seq x y z
N MET A 1 4.01 -13.92 12.59
CA MET A 1 4.65 -13.52 11.65
C MET A 1 5.17 -14.44 10.73
N TRP A 2 5.83 -15.50 11.08
CA TRP A 2 6.26 -16.27 10.13
C TRP A 2 5.23 -17.13 9.59
N GLN A 3 4.03 -17.08 10.07
CA GLN A 3 3.02 -17.75 9.43
C GLN A 3 2.75 -17.02 8.19
N TYR A 4 2.94 -15.72 8.15
CA TYR A 4 2.74 -15.00 6.97
C TYR A 4 3.66 -15.46 5.93
N ILE A 5 4.88 -15.71 6.24
CA ILE A 5 5.85 -16.12 5.29
C ILE A 5 5.48 -17.45 4.71
N SER A 6 4.93 -18.31 5.53
CA SER A 6 4.53 -19.59 5.03
C SER A 6 3.42 -19.46 4.04
N VAL A 7 2.48 -18.62 4.33
CA VAL A 7 1.37 -18.45 3.44
C VAL A 7 1.84 -17.88 2.12
N ILE A 8 2.74 -16.95 2.17
CA ILE A 8 3.24 -16.34 0.96
C ILE A 8 3.98 -17.36 0.13
N ILE A 9 4.74 -18.21 0.75
CA ILE A 9 5.48 -19.20 0.03
C ILE A 9 4.55 -20.18 -0.62
N LEU A 10 3.52 -20.57 0.07
CA LEU A 10 2.58 -21.47 -0.50
C LEU A 10 1.88 -20.85 -1.66
N ALA A 11 1.51 -19.62 -1.56
CA ALA A 11 0.84 -18.94 -2.62
C ALA A 11 1.72 -18.93 -3.84
N ARG A 12 3.00 -18.72 -3.66
CA ARG A 12 3.84 -18.69 -4.80
C ARG A 12 4.01 -20.01 -5.40
N LYS A 13 4.04 -21.05 -4.63
CA LYS A 13 4.24 -22.31 -5.20
C LYS A 13 3.08 -22.74 -5.92
N SER A 14 1.97 -22.36 -5.47
CA SER A 14 0.88 -22.82 -6.06
C SER A 14 0.52 -22.29 -7.33
N HIS A 15 1.11 -21.58 -7.97
CA HIS A 15 0.61 -21.12 -9.06
C HIS A 15 1.12 -20.76 -10.11
N THR A 16 0.69 -20.88 -10.88
CA THR A 16 0.81 -20.47 -12.04
C THR A 16 0.11 -19.23 -12.09
N LYS A 17 -0.85 -18.95 -11.31
CA LYS A 17 -1.48 -17.73 -11.33
C LYS A 17 -0.77 -16.79 -10.47
N SER A 18 -0.64 -15.57 -10.82
CA SER A 18 -0.03 -14.61 -9.96
C SER A 18 -1.10 -13.80 -9.32
N LYS A 19 -0.84 -13.35 -8.12
CA LYS A 19 -1.76 -12.50 -7.41
C LYS A 19 -1.09 -11.21 -7.09
N GLU A 20 -1.85 -10.18 -7.05
CA GLU A 20 -1.28 -8.91 -6.72
C GLU A 20 -2.27 -8.13 -5.90
N TYR A 21 -1.77 -7.23 -5.08
CA TYR A 21 -2.60 -6.37 -4.31
C TYR A 21 -3.08 -5.26 -5.21
N VAL A 22 -4.34 -4.95 -5.10
CA VAL A 22 -4.91 -3.88 -5.87
C VAL A 22 -5.46 -2.89 -4.88
N SER A 23 -5.12 -1.63 -5.04
CA SER A 23 -5.62 -0.60 -4.16
C SER A 23 -7.08 -0.39 -4.48
N MET A 24 -7.89 -0.28 -3.46
CA MET A 24 -9.30 -0.02 -3.65
C MET A 24 -9.57 1.47 -3.72
N ASN A 25 -8.56 2.28 -3.84
CA ASN A 25 -8.65 3.72 -3.86
C ASN A 25 -9.30 4.18 -2.56
N ASN A 26 -8.93 3.54 -1.50
CA ASN A 26 -9.44 3.85 -0.19
C ASN A 26 -8.28 3.71 0.77
N ASN A 27 -8.10 4.66 1.62
CA ASN A 27 -6.99 4.59 2.55
C ASN A 27 -7.27 5.43 3.78
N ASN A 28 -6.45 5.23 4.80
CA ASN A 28 -6.57 5.92 6.05
C ASN A 28 -5.48 6.97 6.21
N LEU A 29 -4.85 7.37 5.11
CA LEU A 29 -3.69 8.22 5.20
C LEU A 29 -3.97 9.52 5.92
N SER A 30 -5.04 10.19 5.57
CA SER A 30 -5.36 11.45 6.17
C SER A 30 -5.58 11.30 7.67
N LYS A 31 -6.29 10.25 8.06
CA LYS A 31 -6.58 9.99 9.45
C LYS A 31 -5.31 9.70 10.23
N ILE A 32 -4.43 8.90 9.64
CA ILE A 32 -3.19 8.53 10.29
C ILE A 32 -2.31 9.74 10.50
N LEU A 33 -2.24 10.62 9.52
CA LEU A 33 -1.43 11.82 9.66
C LEU A 33 -2.01 12.71 10.75
N TYR A 34 -3.32 12.82 10.80
CA TYR A 34 -3.95 13.63 11.79
C TYR A 34 -3.69 13.07 13.20
N GLN A 35 -3.84 11.76 13.35
CA GLN A 35 -3.63 11.12 14.64
C GLN A 35 -2.20 11.24 15.12
N ASN A 36 -1.26 11.23 14.21
CA ASN A 36 0.14 11.31 14.58
C ASN A 36 0.70 12.73 14.51
N LYS A 37 -0.17 13.69 14.26
CA LYS A 37 0.23 15.08 14.17
C LYS A 37 1.36 15.26 13.17
N MET A 38 1.25 14.58 12.03
CA MET A 38 2.27 14.64 11.00
C MET A 38 1.74 15.39 9.81
N THR A 39 2.57 16.21 9.19
CA THR A 39 2.18 16.97 8.01
C THR A 39 2.54 16.21 6.75
N TYR A 40 1.92 16.57 5.64
CA TYR A 40 2.28 15.98 4.36
C TYR A 40 3.74 16.32 4.04
N ARG A 41 4.17 17.50 4.44
CA ARG A 41 5.56 17.91 4.17
C ARG A 41 6.53 16.97 4.87
N LYS A 42 6.24 16.62 6.12
CA LYS A 42 7.13 15.76 6.86
C LYS A 42 7.09 14.37 6.26
N LEU A 43 5.92 13.87 5.92
CA LEU A 43 5.83 12.55 5.32
C LEU A 43 6.52 12.52 3.98
N SER A 44 6.44 13.62 3.23
CA SER A 44 7.13 13.71 1.95
C SER A 44 8.62 13.50 2.14
N ARG A 45 9.18 14.11 3.17
CA ARG A 45 10.60 13.93 3.42
C ARG A 45 10.93 12.52 3.84
N LEU A 46 10.08 11.91 4.64
CA LEU A 46 10.36 10.56 5.13
C LEU A 46 10.15 9.49 4.08
N SER A 47 9.21 9.71 3.18
CA SER A 47 8.87 8.68 2.20
C SER A 47 9.50 8.88 0.83
N GLY A 48 9.90 10.11 0.55
CA GLY A 48 10.42 10.41 -0.79
C GLY A 48 9.32 10.65 -1.80
N ILE A 49 8.06 10.69 -1.38
CA ILE A 49 6.94 10.93 -2.27
C ILE A 49 6.57 12.40 -2.18
N SER A 50 6.28 13.04 -3.29
CA SER A 50 6.02 14.46 -3.28
C SER A 50 4.78 14.78 -2.45
N LYS A 51 4.78 15.97 -1.86
CA LYS A 51 3.68 16.41 -1.06
C LYS A 51 2.38 16.44 -1.84
N THR A 52 2.45 16.83 -3.11
CA THR A 52 1.28 16.88 -3.96
C THR A 52 0.70 15.50 -4.18
N SER A 53 1.56 14.52 -4.45
CA SER A 53 1.10 13.16 -4.62
C SER A 53 0.49 12.64 -3.34
N LEU A 54 1.11 12.90 -2.20
CA LEU A 54 0.58 12.44 -0.93
C LEU A 54 -0.80 13.02 -0.68
N ASN A 55 -0.98 14.30 -0.97
CA ASN A 55 -2.25 14.93 -0.78
C ASN A 55 -3.30 14.35 -1.73
N ASP A 56 -2.93 14.10 -2.96
CA ASP A 56 -3.84 13.52 -3.93
C ASP A 56 -4.23 12.10 -3.55
N ILE A 57 -3.30 11.34 -3.06
CA ILE A 57 -3.58 9.98 -2.63
C ILE A 57 -4.53 10.00 -1.44
N ALA A 58 -4.27 10.86 -0.47
CA ALA A 58 -5.08 10.93 0.74
C ALA A 58 -6.51 11.40 0.44
N ASN A 59 -6.69 12.15 -0.64
CA ASN A 59 -7.99 12.64 -1.02
C ASN A 59 -8.62 11.83 -2.15
N PHE A 60 -8.05 10.66 -2.41
CA PHE A 60 -8.57 9.73 -3.40
C PHE A 60 -8.57 10.27 -4.82
N ARG A 61 -7.67 11.19 -5.11
CA ARG A 61 -7.54 11.70 -6.46
C ARG A 61 -6.46 10.98 -7.25
N GLU A 62 -5.62 10.25 -6.58
CA GLU A 62 -4.57 9.50 -7.23
C GLU A 62 -4.53 8.12 -6.62
N ASP A 63 -4.41 7.09 -7.47
CA ASP A 63 -4.36 5.71 -7.01
C ASP A 63 -2.88 5.33 -6.94
N PRO A 64 -2.32 5.09 -5.79
CA PRO A 64 -0.89 4.88 -5.67
C PRO A 64 -0.43 3.53 -6.21
N LYS A 65 0.78 3.51 -6.76
CA LYS A 65 1.37 2.28 -7.20
C LYS A 65 1.86 1.55 -5.98
N GLN A 66 2.14 0.27 -6.14
CA GLN A 66 2.63 -0.53 -5.03
C GLN A 66 3.90 0.04 -4.43
N SER A 67 4.83 0.49 -5.26
CA SER A 67 6.08 1.05 -4.75
C SER A 67 5.81 2.31 -3.94
N THR A 68 4.83 3.10 -4.34
CA THR A 68 4.47 4.31 -3.63
C THR A 68 3.84 3.96 -2.27
N MET A 69 3.00 2.94 -2.25
CA MET A 69 2.37 2.52 -1.00
C MET A 69 3.43 2.04 0.00
N ILE A 70 4.41 1.30 -0.50
CA ILE A 70 5.48 0.81 0.35
C ILE A 70 6.32 1.96 0.89
N ALA A 71 6.61 2.94 0.05
CA ALA A 71 7.40 4.09 0.48
C ALA A 71 6.67 4.88 1.58
N ILE A 72 5.37 5.05 1.42
CA ILE A 72 4.58 5.76 2.41
C ILE A 72 4.57 4.97 3.73
N ALA A 73 4.38 3.67 3.64
CA ALA A 73 4.33 2.83 4.83
C ALA A 73 5.66 2.88 5.58
N ARG A 74 6.76 2.87 4.85
CA ARG A 74 8.05 2.97 5.47
C ARG A 74 8.22 4.31 6.16
N GLY A 75 7.77 5.38 5.53
CA GLY A 75 7.89 6.70 6.11
C GLY A 75 7.08 6.83 7.39
N LEU A 76 6.01 6.06 7.51
CA LEU A 76 5.18 6.08 8.68
C LEU A 76 5.53 4.98 9.67
N ASN A 77 6.43 4.10 9.28
CA ASN A 77 6.82 2.96 10.09
C ASN A 77 5.61 2.08 10.37
N MET A 78 4.82 1.84 9.36
CA MET A 78 3.59 1.06 9.45
C MET A 78 3.54 0.06 8.33
N GLU A 79 2.60 -0.86 8.39
CA GLU A 79 2.43 -1.83 7.33
C GLU A 79 1.52 -1.23 6.27
N VAL A 80 1.71 -1.63 5.04
CA VAL A 80 0.90 -1.11 3.95
C VAL A 80 -0.58 -1.37 4.21
N VAL A 81 -0.92 -2.54 4.71
CA VAL A 81 -2.31 -2.89 4.94
C VAL A 81 -2.96 -2.06 6.04
N ASP A 82 -2.17 -1.41 6.88
CA ASP A 82 -2.71 -0.56 7.93
C ASP A 82 -3.11 0.81 7.38
N ILE A 83 -2.62 1.14 6.22
CA ILE A 83 -2.84 2.44 5.63
C ILE A 83 -3.80 2.36 4.46
N PHE A 84 -3.61 1.35 3.62
CA PHE A 84 -4.37 1.22 2.38
C PHE A 84 -5.28 0.01 2.41
N ASP A 85 -6.46 0.19 1.86
CA ASP A 85 -7.42 -0.89 1.78
C ASP A 85 -7.09 -1.63 0.51
N LEU A 86 -6.53 -2.81 0.64
CA LEU A 86 -6.08 -3.58 -0.49
C LEU A 86 -6.89 -4.85 -0.66
N GLU A 87 -6.88 -5.34 -1.88
CA GLU A 87 -7.58 -6.54 -2.19
C GLU A 87 -6.69 -7.38 -3.07
N TRP A 88 -6.69 -8.67 -2.90
CA TRP A 88 -5.94 -9.56 -3.75
C TRP A 88 -6.70 -9.75 -5.03
N ARG A 89 -5.98 -9.71 -6.15
CA ARG A 89 -6.60 -9.93 -7.43
C ARG A 89 -5.69 -10.84 -8.21
N GLU A 90 -6.23 -11.82 -8.88
CA GLU A 90 -5.43 -12.69 -9.68
C GLU A 90 -5.20 -12.03 -11.01
N SER A 91 -4.00 -12.18 -11.53
CA SER A 91 -3.71 -11.53 -12.78
C SER A 91 -4.41 -12.31 -13.85
N ASN A 92 -4.59 -11.68 -14.94
CA ASN A 92 -5.30 -12.23 -15.94
C ASN A 92 -4.91 -13.45 -16.44
N GLY A 93 -3.74 -13.64 -16.58
CA GLY A 93 -3.28 -14.80 -17.18
C GLY A 93 -3.78 -15.97 -16.55
N GLU A 94 -4.19 -15.83 -15.43
CA GLU A 94 -4.49 -16.85 -14.83
C GLU A 94 -5.67 -17.36 -15.07
N GLN A 95 -6.42 -16.78 -15.61
CA GLN A 95 -7.53 -17.26 -15.86
C GLN A 95 -7.45 -18.37 -16.65
N ILE A 96 -6.49 -18.68 -17.17
CA ILE A 96 -6.38 -19.74 -17.96
C ILE A 96 -6.38 -20.94 -17.37
#